data_a65fc660509c9929bbaa73e269a17bdb
#
_entry.id   a65fc660509c9929bbaa73e269a17bdb
#
_cell.length_a   1.000
_cell.length_b   1.000
_cell.length_c   1.000
_cell.angle_alpha   90.00
_cell.angle_beta   90.00
_cell.angle_gamma   90.00
#
_symmetry.space_group_name_H-M   'P 1'
#
loop_
_entity.id
_entity.type
_entity.pdbx_description
1 polymer ?
#
loop_
_entity_poly.entity_id
_entity_poly.type
_entity_poly.pdbx_seq_one_letter_code
_entity_poly.pdbx_strand_id
1 'polypeptide(L)'
;TGYRVCESLRRNGHEANMLDIFLGVDDSEAETFFTEKNDLGVLSDNLKKKTADIPAEVKRRTEARESFFGRNVLELCKEADMVFMGLHGSNGEDGKVQATFDLLGIRYTGTDYLSSAISMSKELAKKVLVPEGIPMPKGVTLHKGHKIEYVPFPCVVKPCCGGSSVGVSIAHNEKEFEDALDEAFSYEDTVLVEEFV
;
A
#
# COMPACT_ATOMS: atom_id res chain seq x y z
N THR A 1 6.09 -9.89 7.43
CA THR A 1 7.26 -9.01 7.65
C THR A 1 7.28 -8.49 9.07
N GLY A 2 6.23 -7.81 9.57
CA GLY A 2 6.16 -7.19 10.90
C GLY A 2 6.54 -8.12 12.07
N TYR A 3 6.02 -9.35 12.08
CA TYR A 3 6.38 -10.38 13.08
C TYR A 3 7.90 -10.53 13.26
N ARG A 4 8.63 -10.80 12.16
CA ARG A 4 10.08 -11.02 12.22
C ARG A 4 10.86 -9.79 12.66
N VAL A 5 10.39 -8.61 12.27
CA VAL A 5 11.00 -7.34 12.70
C VAL A 5 10.78 -7.14 14.20
N CYS A 6 9.57 -7.32 14.70
CA CYS A 6 9.26 -7.20 16.12
C CYS A 6 10.09 -8.17 16.96
N GLU A 7 10.20 -9.44 16.56
CA GLU A 7 11.08 -10.41 17.24
C GLU A 7 12.55 -9.97 17.23
N SER A 8 13.03 -9.43 16.10
CA SER A 8 14.41 -8.97 15.99
C SER A 8 14.67 -7.77 16.90
N LEU A 9 13.76 -6.80 16.95
CA LEU A 9 13.83 -5.68 17.87
C LEU A 9 13.88 -6.13 19.33
N ARG A 10 12.99 -7.04 19.73
CA ARG A 10 12.97 -7.61 21.09
C ARG A 10 14.28 -8.33 21.45
N ARG A 11 14.86 -9.09 20.51
CA ARG A 11 16.17 -9.77 20.70
C ARG A 11 17.32 -8.78 20.87
N ASN A 12 17.21 -7.60 20.28
CA ASN A 12 18.20 -6.52 20.41
C ASN A 12 17.93 -5.59 21.59
N GLY A 13 17.01 -5.94 22.51
CA GLY A 13 16.77 -5.20 23.74
C GLY A 13 15.79 -4.05 23.64
N HIS A 14 15.10 -3.89 22.51
CA HIS A 14 14.04 -2.89 22.36
C HIS A 14 12.70 -3.41 22.89
N GLU A 15 11.93 -2.53 23.50
CA GLU A 15 10.51 -2.78 23.75
C GLU A 15 9.76 -2.60 22.44
N ALA A 16 9.17 -3.67 21.91
CA ALA A 16 8.49 -3.66 20.63
C ALA A 16 7.24 -4.52 20.67
N ASN A 17 6.14 -3.98 20.17
CA ASN A 17 4.87 -4.66 20.00
C ASN A 17 4.33 -4.50 18.59
N MET A 18 3.57 -5.50 18.13
CA MET A 18 2.87 -5.42 16.84
C MET A 18 1.52 -4.76 17.02
N LEU A 19 1.20 -3.87 16.09
CA LEU A 19 -0.09 -3.19 16.01
C LEU A 19 -0.63 -3.30 14.59
N ASP A 20 -1.86 -3.77 14.44
CA ASP A 20 -2.60 -3.66 13.18
C ASP A 20 -3.31 -2.31 13.13
N ILE A 21 -2.95 -1.49 12.15
CA ILE A 21 -3.44 -0.10 12.07
C ILE A 21 -4.93 0.00 11.70
N PHE A 22 -5.49 -1.03 11.09
CA PHE A 22 -6.90 -1.04 10.70
C PHE A 22 -7.80 -1.64 11.80
N LEU A 23 -7.36 -2.72 12.43
CA LEU A 23 -8.11 -3.38 13.49
C LEU A 23 -8.00 -2.62 14.81
N GLY A 24 -6.79 -2.11 15.13
CA GLY A 24 -6.51 -1.49 16.41
C GLY A 24 -6.52 -2.47 17.57
N VAL A 25 -6.61 -1.94 18.78
CA VAL A 25 -6.71 -2.69 20.04
C VAL A 25 -7.80 -2.07 20.93
N ASP A 26 -8.36 -2.84 21.85
CA ASP A 26 -9.31 -2.32 22.82
C ASP A 26 -8.61 -1.50 23.94
N ASP A 27 -9.40 -0.89 24.82
CA ASP A 27 -8.85 -0.01 25.86
C ASP A 27 -8.00 -0.76 26.87
N SER A 28 -8.40 -1.99 27.23
CA SER A 28 -7.64 -2.81 28.19
C SER A 28 -6.30 -3.27 27.63
N GLU A 29 -6.24 -3.61 26.34
CA GLU A 29 -5.00 -3.91 25.65
C GLU A 29 -4.11 -2.67 25.47
N ALA A 30 -4.72 -1.49 25.24
CA ALA A 30 -3.99 -0.25 25.10
C ALA A 30 -3.29 0.18 26.40
N GLU A 31 -3.93 0.01 27.56
CA GLU A 31 -3.36 0.34 28.89
C GLU A 31 -2.07 -0.44 29.18
N THR A 32 -1.95 -1.66 28.71
CA THR A 32 -0.78 -2.51 28.95
C THR A 32 0.14 -2.67 27.73
N PHE A 33 -0.16 -1.98 26.63
CA PHE A 33 0.48 -2.21 25.32
C PHE A 33 2.01 -2.12 25.35
N PHE A 34 2.59 -1.21 26.12
CA PHE A 34 4.04 -1.06 26.24
C PHE A 34 4.64 -1.77 27.45
N THR A 35 3.83 -2.21 28.41
CA THR A 35 4.32 -2.93 29.60
C THR A 35 4.28 -4.45 29.42
N GLU A 36 3.39 -4.94 28.58
CA GLU A 36 3.25 -6.36 28.29
C GLU A 36 3.63 -6.66 26.83
N LYS A 37 4.38 -7.75 26.65
CA LYS A 37 4.72 -8.21 25.28
C LYS A 37 3.55 -9.00 24.72
N ASN A 38 2.96 -8.48 23.65
CA ASN A 38 1.92 -9.24 22.96
C ASN A 38 2.46 -10.55 22.35
N ASP A 39 1.62 -11.59 22.36
CA ASP A 39 1.94 -12.86 21.72
C ASP A 39 1.81 -12.71 20.20
N LEU A 40 2.96 -12.66 19.54
CA LEU A 40 3.05 -12.46 18.09
C LEU A 40 2.42 -13.61 17.29
N GLY A 41 2.40 -14.82 17.85
CA GLY A 41 1.79 -16.00 17.21
C GLY A 41 0.26 -15.88 17.20
N VAL A 42 -0.31 -15.55 18.35
CA VAL A 42 -1.76 -15.34 18.51
C VAL A 42 -2.24 -14.18 17.64
N LEU A 43 -1.49 -13.08 17.58
CA LEU A 43 -1.82 -11.95 16.69
C LEU A 43 -1.81 -12.35 15.22
N SER A 44 -0.79 -13.10 14.78
CA SER A 44 -0.70 -13.56 13.39
C SER A 44 -1.88 -14.45 13.01
N ASP A 45 -2.30 -15.34 13.88
CA ASP A 45 -3.43 -16.24 13.62
C ASP A 45 -4.79 -15.53 13.67
N ASN A 46 -4.94 -14.56 14.56
CA ASN A 46 -6.14 -13.72 14.64
C ASN A 46 -6.27 -12.84 13.37
N LEU A 47 -5.17 -12.28 12.88
CA LEU A 47 -5.14 -11.53 11.63
C LEU A 47 -5.60 -12.39 10.44
N LYS A 48 -5.08 -13.61 10.31
CA LYS A 48 -5.49 -14.53 9.24
C LYS A 48 -6.98 -14.87 9.27
N LYS A 49 -7.56 -15.01 10.45
CA LYS A 49 -8.99 -15.31 10.61
C LYS A 49 -9.89 -14.13 10.27
N LYS A 50 -9.44 -12.90 10.53
CA LYS A 50 -10.21 -11.66 10.30
C LYS A 50 -10.05 -11.10 8.89
N THR A 51 -9.07 -11.55 8.10
CA THR A 51 -8.73 -10.96 6.78
C THR A 51 -9.82 -11.10 5.72
N ALA A 52 -10.70 -12.10 5.80
CA ALA A 52 -11.76 -12.30 4.82
C ALA A 52 -12.77 -11.13 4.76
N ASP A 53 -13.04 -10.49 5.88
CA ASP A 53 -14.05 -9.42 6.02
C ASP A 53 -13.44 -8.02 5.86
N ILE A 54 -12.13 -7.88 5.84
CA ILE A 54 -11.44 -6.56 5.80
C ILE A 54 -11.86 -5.72 4.59
N PRO A 55 -11.92 -6.23 3.33
CA PRO A 55 -12.30 -5.42 2.19
C PRO A 55 -13.70 -4.81 2.32
N ALA A 56 -14.67 -5.58 2.83
CA ALA A 56 -16.03 -5.09 3.05
C ALA A 56 -16.06 -4.02 4.14
N GLU A 57 -15.32 -4.21 5.22
CA GLU A 57 -15.24 -3.26 6.32
C GLU A 57 -14.50 -1.96 5.91
N VAL A 58 -13.42 -2.05 5.11
CA VAL A 58 -12.76 -0.87 4.53
C VAL A 58 -13.75 -0.06 3.70
N LYS A 59 -14.51 -0.73 2.82
CA LYS A 59 -15.54 -0.07 2.01
C LYS A 59 -16.58 0.61 2.89
N ARG A 60 -17.13 -0.09 3.89
CA ARG A 60 -18.11 0.45 4.83
C ARG A 60 -17.59 1.71 5.55
N ARG A 61 -16.39 1.67 6.13
CA ARG A 61 -15.80 2.83 6.82
C ARG A 61 -15.57 4.00 5.87
N THR A 62 -15.12 3.73 4.65
CA THR A 62 -14.93 4.77 3.62
C THR A 62 -16.25 5.46 3.27
N GLU A 63 -17.30 4.69 3.02
CA GLU A 63 -18.65 5.22 2.72
C GLU A 63 -19.25 6.01 3.88
N ALA A 64 -19.03 5.54 5.10
CA ALA A 64 -19.48 6.23 6.32
C ALA A 64 -18.58 7.42 6.74
N ARG A 65 -17.46 7.65 6.04
CA ARG A 65 -16.40 8.62 6.41
C ARG A 65 -15.86 8.40 7.83
N GLU A 66 -15.78 7.16 8.25
CA GLU A 66 -15.12 6.77 9.49
C GLU A 66 -13.61 6.72 9.31
N SER A 67 -12.87 6.77 10.43
CA SER A 67 -11.41 6.63 10.42
C SER A 67 -10.97 5.31 9.80
N PHE A 68 -9.92 5.34 8.99
CA PHE A 68 -9.20 4.15 8.56
C PHE A 68 -8.50 3.46 9.73
N PHE A 69 -8.00 4.26 10.68
CA PHE A 69 -7.30 3.74 11.86
C PHE A 69 -8.28 3.11 12.84
N GLY A 70 -7.93 1.93 13.32
CA GLY A 70 -8.64 1.25 14.38
C GLY A 70 -8.53 1.99 15.72
N ARG A 71 -9.24 1.48 16.72
CA ARG A 71 -9.27 2.06 18.08
C ARG A 71 -7.86 2.08 18.68
N ASN A 72 -7.51 3.16 19.36
CA ASN A 72 -6.24 3.40 20.06
C ASN A 72 -4.96 3.40 19.20
N VAL A 73 -5.05 3.26 17.89
CA VAL A 73 -3.88 3.18 17.00
C VAL A 73 -3.04 4.44 17.02
N LEU A 74 -3.67 5.60 16.81
CA LEU A 74 -2.94 6.86 16.72
C LEU A 74 -2.35 7.29 18.07
N GLU A 75 -3.06 7.01 19.14
CA GLU A 75 -2.60 7.26 20.51
C GLU A 75 -1.35 6.43 20.81
N LEU A 76 -1.38 5.13 20.57
CA LEU A 76 -0.24 4.24 20.76
C LEU A 76 0.95 4.60 19.86
N CYS A 77 0.68 4.97 18.61
CA CYS A 77 1.74 5.43 17.71
C CYS A 77 2.40 6.74 18.17
N LYS A 78 1.66 7.63 18.86
CA LYS A 78 2.22 8.86 19.45
C LYS A 78 3.10 8.58 20.68
N GLU A 79 2.74 7.58 21.46
CA GLU A 79 3.50 7.19 22.64
C GLU A 79 4.80 6.47 22.30
N ALA A 80 4.86 5.79 21.15
CA ALA A 80 6.05 5.08 20.72
C ALA A 80 7.18 6.05 20.34
N ASP A 81 8.43 5.71 20.70
CA ASP A 81 9.61 6.43 20.22
C ASP A 81 9.75 6.40 18.70
N MET A 82 9.35 5.28 18.07
CA MET A 82 9.42 5.04 16.64
C MET A 82 8.41 3.99 16.19
N VAL A 83 7.71 4.27 15.10
CA VAL A 83 6.83 3.30 14.43
C VAL A 83 7.57 2.67 13.26
N PHE A 84 7.79 1.34 13.30
CA PHE A 84 8.28 0.60 12.15
C PHE A 84 7.11 0.30 11.21
N MET A 85 7.15 0.90 10.01
CA MET A 85 6.13 0.75 8.98
C MET A 85 6.34 -0.58 8.23
N GLY A 86 5.59 -1.62 8.61
CA GLY A 86 5.60 -2.92 7.94
C GLY A 86 4.41 -3.11 6.98
N LEU A 87 3.88 -2.02 6.46
CA LEU A 87 2.69 -1.98 5.60
C LEU A 87 3.04 -2.18 4.14
N HIS A 88 2.06 -2.64 3.34
CA HIS A 88 2.19 -2.82 1.89
C HIS A 88 0.93 -2.33 1.17
N GLY A 89 1.11 -1.85 -0.07
CA GLY A 89 0.01 -1.42 -0.94
C GLY A 89 -0.67 -0.13 -0.50
N SER A 90 -1.95 -0.01 -0.84
CA SER A 90 -2.76 1.17 -0.54
C SER A 90 -2.80 1.48 0.96
N ASN A 91 -2.80 2.75 1.30
CA ASN A 91 -2.69 3.35 2.62
C ASN A 91 -1.33 3.14 3.30
N GLY A 92 -0.59 2.08 2.99
CA GLY A 92 0.73 1.81 3.57
C GLY A 92 1.90 2.42 2.79
N GLU A 93 1.83 2.40 1.45
CA GLU A 93 2.92 2.82 0.56
C GLU A 93 2.53 4.01 -0.35
N ASP A 94 1.32 4.53 -0.23
CA ASP A 94 0.77 5.62 -1.07
C ASP A 94 0.83 7.02 -0.41
N GLY A 95 1.50 7.14 0.73
CA GLY A 95 1.72 8.41 1.42
C GLY A 95 0.62 8.82 2.41
N LYS A 96 -0.54 8.15 2.45
CA LYS A 96 -1.66 8.56 3.32
C LYS A 96 -1.38 8.39 4.79
N VAL A 97 -0.85 7.24 5.21
CA VAL A 97 -0.46 7.00 6.60
C VAL A 97 0.71 7.89 6.97
N GLN A 98 1.70 8.05 6.08
CA GLN A 98 2.84 8.92 6.28
C GLN A 98 2.40 10.38 6.52
N ALA A 99 1.53 10.92 5.67
CA ALA A 99 1.00 12.29 5.85
C ALA A 99 0.24 12.46 7.17
N THR A 100 -0.51 11.43 7.58
CA THR A 100 -1.21 11.45 8.87
C THR A 100 -0.21 11.48 10.03
N PHE A 101 0.84 10.66 9.96
CA PHE A 101 1.87 10.60 10.99
C PHE A 101 2.67 11.90 11.06
N ASP A 102 3.02 12.50 9.91
CA ASP A 102 3.68 13.82 9.85
C ASP A 102 2.84 14.89 10.56
N LEU A 103 1.53 14.97 10.28
CA LEU A 103 0.64 15.95 10.92
C LEU A 103 0.48 15.73 12.43
N LEU A 104 0.60 14.49 12.89
CA LEU A 104 0.48 14.13 14.30
C LEU A 104 1.82 14.12 15.04
N GLY A 105 2.94 14.37 14.36
CA GLY A 105 4.28 14.35 14.94
C GLY A 105 4.77 12.94 15.31
N ILE A 106 4.19 11.89 14.70
CA ILE A 106 4.56 10.50 14.92
C ILE A 106 5.81 10.18 14.10
N ARG A 107 6.85 9.65 14.74
CA ARG A 107 8.07 9.22 14.05
C ARG A 107 7.88 7.83 13.46
N TYR A 108 8.27 7.65 12.20
CA TYR A 108 8.15 6.37 11.51
C TYR A 108 9.35 6.07 10.61
N THR A 109 9.51 4.80 10.25
CA THR A 109 10.53 4.35 9.28
C THR A 109 9.97 4.37 7.86
N GLY A 110 10.83 4.71 6.90
CA GLY A 110 10.47 4.73 5.48
C GLY A 110 10.59 6.12 4.87
N THR A 111 10.07 6.28 3.67
CA THR A 111 10.09 7.57 2.96
C THR A 111 8.88 8.43 3.36
N ASP A 112 8.97 9.74 3.08
CA ASP A 112 7.91 10.70 3.36
C ASP A 112 6.65 10.47 2.48
N TYR A 113 5.58 11.19 2.80
CA TYR A 113 4.29 11.06 2.13
C TYR A 113 4.36 11.39 0.63
N LEU A 114 5.15 12.41 0.24
CA LEU A 114 5.22 12.87 -1.14
C LEU A 114 5.97 11.87 -2.02
N SER A 115 7.13 11.42 -1.56
CA SER A 115 7.91 10.40 -2.24
C SER A 115 7.15 9.08 -2.36
N SER A 116 6.44 8.68 -1.30
CA SER A 116 5.56 7.50 -1.29
C SER A 116 4.44 7.63 -2.34
N ALA A 117 3.73 8.75 -2.36
CA ALA A 117 2.63 8.99 -3.29
C ALA A 117 3.09 8.98 -4.76
N ILE A 118 4.22 9.65 -5.07
CA ILE A 118 4.79 9.67 -6.42
C ILE A 118 5.23 8.26 -6.83
N SER A 119 5.93 7.55 -5.97
CA SER A 119 6.46 6.21 -6.27
C SER A 119 5.36 5.17 -6.46
N MET A 120 4.23 5.30 -5.76
CA MET A 120 3.09 4.41 -5.90
C MET A 120 2.42 4.57 -7.27
N SER A 121 2.37 5.77 -7.83
CA SER A 121 1.79 6.04 -9.15
C SER A 121 2.84 5.93 -10.25
N LYS A 122 2.79 4.87 -11.06
CA LYS A 122 3.71 4.67 -12.19
C LYS A 122 3.65 5.82 -13.19
N GLU A 123 2.48 6.40 -13.39
CA GLU A 123 2.28 7.58 -14.25
C GLU A 123 3.02 8.80 -13.70
N LEU A 124 2.84 9.13 -12.41
CA LEU A 124 3.50 10.27 -11.77
C LEU A 124 5.01 10.05 -11.69
N ALA A 125 5.45 8.85 -11.32
CA ALA A 125 6.86 8.50 -11.31
C ALA A 125 7.50 8.74 -12.68
N LYS A 126 6.85 8.31 -13.78
CA LYS A 126 7.35 8.58 -15.14
C LYS A 126 7.39 10.07 -15.45
N LYS A 127 6.34 10.82 -15.12
CA LYS A 127 6.28 12.27 -15.36
C LYS A 127 7.39 13.03 -14.63
N VAL A 128 7.83 12.55 -13.48
CA VAL A 128 8.91 13.16 -12.70
C VAL A 128 10.28 12.69 -13.18
N LEU A 129 10.47 11.40 -13.42
CA LEU A 129 11.79 10.80 -13.64
C LEU A 129 12.28 10.92 -15.10
N VAL A 130 11.38 10.84 -16.08
CA VAL A 130 11.76 10.93 -17.50
C VAL A 130 12.39 12.28 -17.86
N PRO A 131 11.86 13.44 -17.43
CA PRO A 131 12.51 14.74 -17.67
C PRO A 131 13.90 14.86 -17.04
N GLU A 132 14.15 14.12 -15.95
CA GLU A 132 15.46 14.09 -15.28
C GLU A 132 16.48 13.15 -15.98
N GLY A 133 16.12 12.61 -17.15
CA GLY A 133 17.00 11.75 -17.96
C GLY A 133 17.11 10.31 -17.48
N ILE A 134 16.23 9.86 -16.57
CA ILE A 134 16.19 8.47 -16.13
C ILE A 134 15.53 7.63 -17.21
N PRO A 135 16.24 6.62 -17.79
CA PRO A 135 15.65 5.79 -18.83
C PRO A 135 14.52 4.93 -18.29
N MET A 136 13.37 5.03 -18.94
CA MET A 136 12.18 4.24 -18.63
C MET A 136 11.54 3.73 -19.94
N PRO A 137 10.86 2.59 -19.94
CA PRO A 137 10.11 2.10 -21.10
C PRO A 137 9.16 3.17 -21.62
N LYS A 138 9.06 3.33 -22.93
CA LYS A 138 8.08 4.25 -23.53
C LYS A 138 6.68 3.71 -23.30
N GLY A 139 5.73 4.60 -23.05
CA GLY A 139 4.36 4.16 -22.79
C GLY A 139 3.39 5.32 -22.69
N VAL A 140 2.12 4.96 -22.61
CA VAL A 140 0.99 5.87 -22.49
C VAL A 140 0.11 5.48 -21.31
N THR A 141 -0.46 6.47 -20.67
CA THR A 141 -1.47 6.26 -19.62
C THR A 141 -2.85 6.32 -20.26
N LEU A 142 -3.67 5.34 -19.93
CA LEU A 142 -5.04 5.22 -20.41
C LEU A 142 -6.00 5.34 -19.25
N HIS A 143 -7.11 6.01 -19.50
CA HIS A 143 -8.23 6.10 -18.57
C HIS A 143 -9.41 5.31 -19.11
N LYS A 144 -10.13 4.65 -18.23
CA LYS A 144 -11.30 3.85 -18.57
C LYS A 144 -12.29 4.65 -19.45
N GLY A 145 -12.68 4.05 -20.57
CA GLY A 145 -13.57 4.71 -21.54
C GLY A 145 -12.88 5.60 -22.60
N HIS A 146 -11.55 5.80 -22.53
CA HIS A 146 -10.81 6.49 -23.58
C HIS A 146 -10.37 5.51 -24.68
N LYS A 147 -10.41 6.00 -25.94
CA LYS A 147 -10.01 5.20 -27.10
C LYS A 147 -8.51 5.31 -27.33
N ILE A 148 -7.87 4.15 -27.60
CA ILE A 148 -6.45 4.09 -27.96
C ILE A 148 -6.33 4.10 -29.47
N GLU A 149 -5.46 4.95 -30.02
CA GLU A 149 -5.26 5.02 -31.47
C GLU A 149 -4.20 4.03 -31.97
N TYR A 150 -3.14 3.77 -31.20
CA TYR A 150 -2.07 2.84 -31.60
C TYR A 150 -1.23 2.40 -30.40
N VAL A 151 -0.96 1.10 -30.31
CA VAL A 151 -0.02 0.50 -29.34
C VAL A 151 0.89 -0.47 -30.08
N PRO A 152 2.22 -0.31 -30.03
CA PRO A 152 3.14 -1.27 -30.61
C PRO A 152 3.14 -2.56 -29.82
N PHE A 153 3.12 -3.72 -30.51
CA PHE A 153 3.28 -5.02 -29.88
C PHE A 153 4.70 -5.55 -30.01
N PRO A 154 5.21 -6.31 -29.04
CA PRO A 154 4.56 -6.63 -27.76
C PRO A 154 4.56 -5.42 -26.82
N CYS A 155 3.53 -5.32 -25.99
CA CYS A 155 3.41 -4.30 -24.96
C CYS A 155 3.04 -4.89 -23.60
N VAL A 156 3.31 -4.14 -22.53
CA VAL A 156 2.95 -4.47 -21.16
C VAL A 156 1.79 -3.59 -20.73
N VAL A 157 0.70 -4.20 -20.28
CA VAL A 157 -0.47 -3.54 -19.72
C VAL A 157 -0.49 -3.75 -18.22
N LYS A 158 -0.62 -2.69 -17.44
CA LYS A 158 -0.58 -2.78 -15.97
C LYS A 158 -1.37 -1.68 -15.27
N PRO A 159 -1.98 -1.94 -14.11
CA PRO A 159 -2.56 -0.92 -13.27
C PRO A 159 -1.53 0.14 -12.88
N CYS A 160 -1.97 1.40 -12.77
CA CYS A 160 -1.08 2.54 -12.54
C CYS A 160 -0.54 2.56 -11.11
N CYS A 161 -1.38 2.22 -10.12
CA CYS A 161 -1.05 2.27 -8.70
C CYS A 161 -0.92 0.89 -8.04
N GLY A 162 -1.04 -0.20 -8.77
CA GLY A 162 -0.89 -1.55 -8.25
C GLY A 162 0.55 -1.97 -7.99
N GLY A 163 0.73 -3.02 -7.18
CA GLY A 163 2.02 -3.65 -6.87
C GLY A 163 2.00 -5.16 -7.13
N SER A 164 3.16 -5.81 -6.96
CA SER A 164 3.32 -7.28 -7.01
C SER A 164 2.81 -7.98 -8.27
N SER A 165 2.89 -7.33 -9.42
CA SER A 165 2.45 -7.87 -10.72
C SER A 165 0.95 -8.23 -10.82
N VAL A 166 0.11 -7.74 -9.90
CA VAL A 166 -1.34 -7.93 -9.98
C VAL A 166 -1.88 -7.11 -11.14
N GLY A 167 -2.65 -7.73 -12.03
CA GLY A 167 -3.22 -7.10 -13.22
C GLY A 167 -2.18 -6.71 -14.29
N VAL A 168 -0.96 -7.28 -14.25
CA VAL A 168 0.09 -7.05 -15.24
C VAL A 168 0.05 -8.14 -16.29
N SER A 169 -0.15 -7.76 -17.55
CA SER A 169 -0.21 -8.67 -18.68
C SER A 169 0.69 -8.21 -19.83
N ILE A 170 1.25 -9.17 -20.58
CA ILE A 170 1.99 -8.91 -21.81
C ILE A 170 1.06 -9.22 -22.98
N ALA A 171 0.89 -8.27 -23.90
CA ALA A 171 0.07 -8.45 -25.08
C ALA A 171 0.92 -8.47 -26.36
N HIS A 172 0.73 -9.48 -27.20
CA HIS A 172 1.43 -9.67 -28.46
C HIS A 172 0.56 -9.31 -29.69
N ASN A 173 -0.74 -9.09 -29.49
CA ASN A 173 -1.71 -8.76 -30.51
C ASN A 173 -2.91 -8.00 -29.91
N GLU A 174 -3.80 -7.50 -30.78
CA GLU A 174 -4.98 -6.70 -30.40
C GLU A 174 -5.89 -7.45 -29.41
N LYS A 175 -6.15 -8.73 -29.65
CA LYS A 175 -7.03 -9.51 -28.77
C LYS A 175 -6.47 -9.65 -27.36
N GLU A 176 -5.20 -10.03 -27.25
CA GLU A 176 -4.52 -10.11 -25.94
C GLU A 176 -4.47 -8.75 -25.24
N PHE A 177 -4.37 -7.66 -26.03
CA PHE A 177 -4.37 -6.32 -25.50
C PHE A 177 -5.75 -5.91 -24.94
N GLU A 178 -6.85 -6.22 -25.63
CA GLU A 178 -8.20 -5.99 -25.12
C GLU A 178 -8.44 -6.76 -23.83
N ASP A 179 -8.11 -8.06 -23.80
CA ASP A 179 -8.23 -8.90 -22.59
C ASP A 179 -7.38 -8.34 -21.42
N ALA A 180 -6.16 -7.89 -21.70
CA ALA A 180 -5.26 -7.28 -20.70
C ALA A 180 -5.78 -5.94 -20.16
N LEU A 181 -6.40 -5.11 -21.01
CA LEU A 181 -7.04 -3.88 -20.58
C LEU A 181 -8.24 -4.13 -19.69
N ASP A 182 -9.11 -5.07 -20.06
CA ASP A 182 -10.26 -5.44 -19.25
C ASP A 182 -9.82 -5.94 -17.86
N GLU A 183 -8.79 -6.76 -17.81
CA GLU A 183 -8.19 -7.22 -16.55
C GLU A 183 -7.65 -6.02 -15.74
N ALA A 184 -6.80 -5.18 -16.32
CA ALA A 184 -6.18 -4.06 -15.60
C ALA A 184 -7.22 -3.03 -15.14
N PHE A 185 -8.24 -2.72 -15.95
CA PHE A 185 -9.36 -1.85 -15.58
C PHE A 185 -10.34 -2.45 -14.57
N SER A 186 -10.24 -3.73 -14.27
CA SER A 186 -10.97 -4.33 -13.16
C SER A 186 -10.39 -3.93 -11.80
N TYR A 187 -9.13 -3.51 -11.76
CA TYR A 187 -8.43 -3.09 -10.55
C TYR A 187 -8.47 -1.58 -10.31
N GLU A 188 -8.33 -0.77 -11.38
CA GLU A 188 -8.34 0.69 -11.27
C GLU A 188 -8.70 1.37 -12.61
N ASP A 189 -9.15 2.62 -12.56
CA ASP A 189 -9.61 3.35 -13.74
C ASP A 189 -8.46 3.96 -14.58
N THR A 190 -7.21 3.79 -14.13
CA THR A 190 -6.01 4.30 -14.81
C THR A 190 -5.02 3.17 -15.04
N VAL A 191 -4.66 2.95 -16.31
CA VAL A 191 -3.80 1.85 -16.75
C VAL A 191 -2.60 2.42 -17.50
N LEU A 192 -1.43 1.87 -17.26
CA LEU A 192 -0.20 2.18 -18.00
C LEU A 192 0.05 1.08 -19.04
N VAL A 193 0.27 1.49 -20.28
CA VAL A 193 0.69 0.61 -21.37
C VAL A 193 2.09 1.00 -21.78
N GLU A 194 3.04 0.07 -21.76
CA GLU A 194 4.45 0.31 -22.06
C GLU A 194 4.99 -0.67 -23.10
N GLU A 195 6.02 -0.24 -23.84
CA GLU A 195 6.81 -1.16 -24.66
C GLU A 195 7.39 -2.29 -23.79
N PHE A 196 7.44 -3.47 -24.37
CA PHE A 196 8.07 -4.62 -23.73
C PHE A 196 9.61 -4.51 -23.93
N VAL A 197 10.35 -4.56 -22.85
CA VAL A 197 11.84 -4.50 -22.81
C VAL A 197 12.41 -5.75 -22.19
#